data_26b73d804c4aa95424201abc34d5a011
#
_entry.id   26b73d804c4aa95424201abc34d5a011
#
_cell.length_a   1.000
_cell.length_b   1.000
_cell.length_c   1.000
_cell.angle_alpha   90.00
_cell.angle_beta   90.00
_cell.angle_gamma   90.00
#
_symmetry.space_group_name_H-M   'P 1'
#
loop_
_entity.id
_entity.type
_entity.pdbx_description
1 polymer ?
#
loop_
_entity_poly.entity_id
_entity_poly.type
_entity_poly.pdbx_seq_one_letter_code
_entity_poly.pdbx_strand_id
1 'polypeptide(L)'
;MSSRRNAGALAAAAVTFVVILASSHLRSTHQNNYVRIAYAWLHGRMWIDWPGRWMDAVQYSGHYYGVDGPVPAIFMLPFVAIWGNAANQTLVAIVFAAVAAGLAWALAERFGVTDSSTKIFLVLFFVAGTDVWWCAELGDVWFLAHLCAVAFVMGAMVELFGKQRGWLVALCAVLAAGARFPEVAAFPFFGWALWTGALSGVRPTRAERFARLRSAGIVFLCAVIAFIGYDELMWGTVWDIGHTVYYHADAWGSPTGSPFQLSYVPYQIYSFFFRAPVLVEWLQHVQWPYVKPDPQGIALTFTSPAVILAFLAKQPRNVVVALWITTGLVAAPAFLYYLNGWVQFGTRHFLDFLPYVFALMCIGVRDRLPRWGVILIVYSALVGAWGVWYWNSFVRTGT
;
A
#
# COMPACT_ATOMS: atom_id res chain seq x y z
N MET A 1 -5.78 6.99 -31.07
CA MET A 1 -4.76 6.39 -30.17
C MET A 1 -5.15 6.36 -28.68
N SER A 2 -6.03 7.21 -28.17
CA SER A 2 -6.42 7.20 -26.73
C SER A 2 -7.25 5.99 -26.30
N SER A 3 -8.15 5.46 -27.13
CA SER A 3 -9.03 4.35 -26.77
C SER A 3 -8.29 3.02 -26.55
N ARG A 4 -7.25 2.71 -27.34
CA ARG A 4 -6.44 1.50 -27.17
C ARG A 4 -5.55 1.53 -25.92
N ARG A 5 -5.10 2.71 -25.47
CA ARG A 5 -4.31 2.85 -24.23
C ARG A 5 -5.15 2.56 -22.99
N ASN A 6 -6.40 3.01 -22.97
CA ASN A 6 -7.29 2.75 -21.84
C ASN A 6 -7.71 1.27 -21.76
N ALA A 7 -7.78 0.55 -22.89
CA ALA A 7 -8.20 -0.85 -22.90
C ALA A 7 -7.24 -1.78 -22.13
N GLY A 8 -5.91 -1.58 -22.25
CA GLY A 8 -4.93 -2.39 -21.51
C GLY A 8 -5.01 -2.18 -20.00
N ALA A 9 -5.15 -0.94 -19.56
CA ALA A 9 -5.30 -0.62 -18.14
C ALA A 9 -6.61 -1.19 -17.57
N LEU A 10 -7.72 -1.06 -18.32
CA LEU A 10 -9.01 -1.64 -17.91
C LEU A 10 -8.96 -3.17 -17.87
N ALA A 11 -8.30 -3.81 -18.85
CA ALA A 11 -8.11 -5.26 -18.86
C ALA A 11 -7.27 -5.72 -17.65
N ALA A 12 -6.17 -5.03 -17.34
CA ALA A 12 -5.37 -5.33 -16.16
C ALA A 12 -6.18 -5.22 -14.86
N ALA A 13 -6.97 -4.17 -14.71
CA ALA A 13 -7.85 -4.00 -13.56
C ALA A 13 -8.92 -5.10 -13.50
N ALA A 14 -9.60 -5.39 -14.60
CA ALA A 14 -10.66 -6.39 -14.66
C ALA A 14 -10.14 -7.81 -14.37
N VAL A 15 -9.02 -8.20 -14.97
CA VAL A 15 -8.38 -9.51 -14.71
C VAL A 15 -7.97 -9.62 -13.24
N THR A 16 -7.32 -8.59 -12.70
CA THR A 16 -6.93 -8.57 -11.27
C THR A 16 -8.14 -8.70 -10.37
N PHE A 17 -9.20 -7.94 -10.65
CA PHE A 17 -10.44 -8.02 -9.87
C PHE A 17 -11.03 -9.44 -9.87
N VAL A 18 -11.17 -10.05 -11.06
CA VAL A 18 -11.77 -11.39 -11.21
C VAL A 18 -10.91 -12.46 -10.53
N VAL A 19 -9.59 -12.41 -10.71
CA VAL A 19 -8.67 -13.41 -10.10
C VAL A 19 -8.72 -13.34 -8.58
N ILE A 20 -8.61 -12.13 -8.00
CA ILE A 20 -8.62 -11.98 -6.54
C ILE A 20 -10.03 -12.27 -5.98
N LEU A 21 -11.09 -11.85 -6.67
CA LEU A 21 -12.46 -12.17 -6.28
C LEU A 21 -12.70 -13.69 -6.21
N ALA A 22 -12.19 -14.41 -7.22
CA ALA A 22 -12.34 -15.86 -7.30
C ALA A 22 -11.53 -16.57 -6.19
N SER A 23 -10.30 -16.13 -5.91
CA SER A 23 -9.44 -16.76 -4.91
C SER A 23 -9.88 -16.44 -3.48
N SER A 24 -10.38 -15.22 -3.21
CA SER A 24 -10.82 -14.79 -1.88
C SER A 24 -12.13 -15.43 -1.43
N HIS A 25 -12.94 -15.93 -2.36
CA HIS A 25 -14.33 -16.38 -2.10
C HIS A 25 -15.15 -15.33 -1.34
N LEU A 26 -14.78 -14.05 -1.40
CA LEU A 26 -15.40 -12.93 -0.65
C LEU A 26 -15.54 -13.20 0.86
N ARG A 27 -14.62 -13.95 1.45
CA ARG A 27 -14.62 -14.18 2.90
C ARG A 27 -14.46 -12.85 3.63
N SER A 28 -15.32 -12.61 4.61
CA SER A 28 -15.22 -11.43 5.47
C SER A 28 -14.01 -11.54 6.40
N THR A 29 -13.36 -10.42 6.67
CA THR A 29 -12.33 -10.35 7.70
C THR A 29 -12.93 -10.06 9.08
N HIS A 30 -12.31 -10.60 10.13
CA HIS A 30 -12.61 -10.22 11.53
C HIS A 30 -11.98 -8.87 11.90
N GLN A 31 -10.90 -8.46 11.19
CA GLN A 31 -10.22 -7.18 11.38
C GLN A 31 -10.89 -6.09 10.50
N ASN A 32 -12.18 -5.87 10.73
CA ASN A 32 -13.04 -5.00 9.92
C ASN A 32 -13.19 -3.58 10.53
N ASN A 33 -12.11 -3.02 11.06
CA ASN A 33 -12.11 -1.70 11.73
C ASN A 33 -12.77 -0.61 10.90
N TYR A 34 -12.51 -0.56 9.58
CA TYR A 34 -13.06 0.50 8.72
C TYR A 34 -14.57 0.38 8.50
N VAL A 35 -15.13 -0.83 8.56
CA VAL A 35 -16.59 -1.02 8.59
C VAL A 35 -17.17 -0.40 9.85
N ARG A 36 -16.56 -0.66 11.01
CA ARG A 36 -17.05 -0.16 12.30
C ARG A 36 -16.90 1.35 12.43
N ILE A 37 -15.77 1.90 11.95
CA ILE A 37 -15.54 3.35 11.91
C ILE A 37 -16.58 4.01 10.99
N ALA A 38 -16.77 3.51 9.76
CA ALA A 38 -17.77 4.03 8.84
C ALA A 38 -19.20 3.92 9.39
N TYR A 39 -19.52 2.81 10.06
CA TYR A 39 -20.81 2.64 10.73
C TYR A 39 -21.02 3.67 11.85
N ALA A 40 -20.02 3.89 12.68
CA ALA A 40 -20.08 4.91 13.73
C ALA A 40 -20.32 6.31 13.14
N TRP A 41 -19.62 6.69 12.08
CA TRP A 41 -19.79 7.99 11.43
C TRP A 41 -21.19 8.18 10.84
N LEU A 42 -21.78 7.15 10.23
CA LEU A 42 -23.16 7.21 9.71
C LEU A 42 -24.20 7.38 10.84
N HIS A 43 -23.82 7.06 12.08
CA HIS A 43 -24.68 7.26 13.26
C HIS A 43 -24.26 8.47 14.09
N GLY A 44 -23.47 9.40 13.54
CA GLY A 44 -23.05 10.64 14.19
C GLY A 44 -22.07 10.44 15.35
N ARG A 45 -21.33 9.34 15.38
CA ARG A 45 -20.35 9.00 16.43
C ARG A 45 -18.95 8.93 15.86
N MET A 46 -17.95 9.36 16.63
CA MET A 46 -16.52 9.17 16.30
C MET A 46 -15.94 7.90 16.95
N TRP A 47 -16.63 7.27 17.87
CA TRP A 47 -16.22 6.07 18.59
C TRP A 47 -16.97 4.82 18.09
N ILE A 48 -16.32 3.68 18.19
CA ILE A 48 -16.86 2.37 17.83
C ILE A 48 -17.36 1.63 19.09
N ASP A 49 -18.26 0.67 18.88
CA ASP A 49 -18.66 -0.25 19.95
C ASP A 49 -17.47 -1.19 20.30
N TRP A 50 -17.52 -1.86 21.45
CA TRP A 50 -16.46 -2.78 21.87
C TRP A 50 -16.02 -3.72 20.74
N PRO A 51 -14.75 -3.64 20.29
CA PRO A 51 -14.32 -4.34 19.07
C PRO A 51 -13.89 -5.79 19.32
N GLY A 52 -13.78 -6.23 20.57
CA GLY A 52 -13.14 -7.48 20.92
C GLY A 52 -11.63 -7.34 21.22
N ARG A 53 -10.99 -8.45 21.65
CA ARG A 53 -9.61 -8.42 22.17
C ARG A 53 -8.52 -8.18 21.13
N TRP A 54 -8.79 -8.43 19.86
CA TRP A 54 -7.77 -8.54 18.83
C TRP A 54 -7.84 -7.44 17.76
N MET A 55 -8.60 -6.39 18.01
CA MET A 55 -8.69 -5.25 17.11
C MET A 55 -7.79 -4.11 17.58
N ASP A 56 -7.16 -3.42 16.63
CA ASP A 56 -6.43 -2.19 16.88
C ASP A 56 -7.41 -1.05 17.21
N ALA A 57 -7.74 -0.97 18.46
CA ALA A 57 -8.57 0.08 19.03
C ALA A 57 -8.08 0.44 20.42
N VAL A 58 -8.27 1.70 20.79
CA VAL A 58 -7.88 2.22 22.10
C VAL A 58 -9.11 2.66 22.89
N GLN A 59 -9.05 2.50 24.20
CA GLN A 59 -10.03 3.10 25.08
C GLN A 59 -9.55 4.49 25.49
N TYR A 60 -10.37 5.48 25.21
CA TYR A 60 -10.11 6.88 25.57
C TYR A 60 -11.41 7.55 26.00
N SER A 61 -11.40 8.30 27.11
CA SER A 61 -12.58 9.00 27.64
C SER A 61 -13.87 8.15 27.71
N GLY A 62 -13.73 6.85 28.06
CA GLY A 62 -14.86 5.93 28.21
C GLY A 62 -15.39 5.31 26.93
N HIS A 63 -14.81 5.61 25.77
CA HIS A 63 -15.18 5.08 24.46
C HIS A 63 -14.03 4.35 23.80
N TYR A 64 -14.34 3.55 22.75
CA TYR A 64 -13.33 2.85 21.95
C TYR A 64 -13.15 3.57 20.59
N TYR A 65 -11.90 3.77 20.19
CA TYR A 65 -11.54 4.43 18.94
C TYR A 65 -10.63 3.55 18.11
N GLY A 66 -10.89 3.47 16.81
CA GLY A 66 -9.92 2.91 15.87
C GLY A 66 -8.79 3.91 15.64
N VAL A 67 -7.55 3.45 15.68
CA VAL A 67 -6.34 4.30 15.52
C VAL A 67 -5.84 4.34 14.08
N ASP A 68 -6.52 3.65 13.18
CA ASP A 68 -6.14 3.58 11.77
C ASP A 68 -6.48 4.88 11.04
N GLY A 69 -5.73 5.18 9.97
CA GLY A 69 -5.97 6.36 9.16
C GLY A 69 -7.40 6.40 8.59
N PRO A 70 -8.07 7.57 8.55
CA PRO A 70 -9.52 7.66 8.28
C PRO A 70 -9.92 7.38 6.82
N VAL A 71 -9.00 7.50 5.86
CA VAL A 71 -9.34 7.48 4.42
C VAL A 71 -9.98 6.17 3.96
N PRO A 72 -9.52 4.96 4.33
CA PRO A 72 -10.20 3.75 3.92
C PRO A 72 -11.64 3.66 4.44
N ALA A 73 -11.93 4.19 5.64
CA ALA A 73 -13.29 4.22 6.18
C ALA A 73 -14.24 5.09 5.33
N ILE A 74 -13.75 6.19 4.72
CA ILE A 74 -14.53 7.02 3.80
C ILE A 74 -15.03 6.17 2.62
N PHE A 75 -14.18 5.30 2.08
CA PHE A 75 -14.56 4.42 0.96
C PHE A 75 -15.42 3.24 1.38
N MET A 76 -15.50 2.95 2.68
CA MET A 76 -16.46 1.99 3.22
C MET A 76 -17.87 2.58 3.38
N LEU A 77 -18.04 3.91 3.50
CA LEU A 77 -19.34 4.56 3.75
C LEU A 77 -20.47 4.09 2.84
N PRO A 78 -20.34 4.04 1.49
CA PRO A 78 -21.44 3.62 0.63
C PRO A 78 -21.83 2.14 0.85
N PHE A 79 -20.87 1.29 1.17
CA PHE A 79 -21.13 -0.13 1.44
C PHE A 79 -21.80 -0.30 2.80
N VAL A 80 -21.35 0.41 3.80
CA VAL A 80 -21.92 0.39 5.17
C VAL A 80 -23.31 1.03 5.18
N ALA A 81 -23.58 2.05 4.38
CA ALA A 81 -24.90 2.64 4.25
C ALA A 81 -25.94 1.63 3.73
N ILE A 82 -25.52 0.64 2.93
CA ILE A 82 -26.42 -0.40 2.35
C ILE A 82 -26.47 -1.64 3.25
N TRP A 83 -25.33 -2.11 3.73
CA TRP A 83 -25.21 -3.40 4.44
C TRP A 83 -24.91 -3.29 5.93
N GLY A 84 -24.79 -2.06 6.49
CA GLY A 84 -24.44 -1.85 7.89
C GLY A 84 -23.12 -2.54 8.25
N ASN A 85 -23.06 -3.14 9.42
CA ASN A 85 -21.90 -3.89 9.90
C ASN A 85 -21.61 -5.19 9.11
N ALA A 86 -22.52 -5.63 8.23
CA ALA A 86 -22.30 -6.77 7.34
C ALA A 86 -21.57 -6.39 6.05
N ALA A 87 -21.21 -5.12 5.86
CA ALA A 87 -20.42 -4.67 4.72
C ALA A 87 -19.09 -5.44 4.63
N ASN A 88 -18.74 -5.91 3.43
CA ASN A 88 -17.54 -6.71 3.22
C ASN A 88 -16.33 -5.83 2.89
N GLN A 89 -15.41 -5.68 3.85
CA GLN A 89 -14.19 -4.89 3.70
C GLN A 89 -13.24 -5.48 2.67
N THR A 90 -13.20 -6.81 2.52
CA THR A 90 -12.38 -7.50 1.53
C THR A 90 -12.74 -7.11 0.10
N LEU A 91 -14.04 -6.90 -0.19
CA LEU A 91 -14.47 -6.43 -1.52
C LEU A 91 -13.85 -5.07 -1.86
N VAL A 92 -13.79 -4.15 -0.90
CA VAL A 92 -13.18 -2.83 -1.12
C VAL A 92 -11.66 -2.95 -1.31
N ALA A 93 -11.00 -3.85 -0.59
CA ALA A 93 -9.57 -4.16 -0.78
C ALA A 93 -9.30 -4.69 -2.20
N ILE A 94 -10.14 -5.60 -2.71
CA ILE A 94 -10.06 -6.13 -4.09
C ILE A 94 -10.22 -5.00 -5.12
N VAL A 95 -11.16 -4.08 -4.91
CA VAL A 95 -11.35 -2.92 -5.79
C VAL A 95 -10.10 -2.05 -5.84
N PHE A 96 -9.48 -1.73 -4.69
CA PHE A 96 -8.25 -0.94 -4.66
C PHE A 96 -7.08 -1.67 -5.34
N ALA A 97 -6.91 -2.97 -5.14
CA ALA A 97 -5.88 -3.76 -5.82
C ALA A 97 -6.09 -3.76 -7.35
N ALA A 98 -7.33 -3.91 -7.80
CA ALA A 98 -7.68 -3.87 -9.22
C ALA A 98 -7.40 -2.48 -9.83
N VAL A 99 -7.81 -1.41 -9.15
CA VAL A 99 -7.51 -0.03 -9.58
C VAL A 99 -5.99 0.19 -9.65
N ALA A 100 -5.24 -0.24 -8.63
CA ALA A 100 -3.79 -0.13 -8.61
C ALA A 100 -3.12 -0.89 -9.77
N ALA A 101 -3.63 -2.08 -10.13
CA ALA A 101 -3.14 -2.86 -11.29
C ALA A 101 -3.38 -2.13 -12.61
N GLY A 102 -4.55 -1.52 -12.80
CA GLY A 102 -4.83 -0.68 -13.97
C GLY A 102 -3.92 0.55 -14.05
N LEU A 103 -3.68 1.18 -12.89
CA LEU A 103 -2.76 2.32 -12.78
C LEU A 103 -1.30 1.90 -13.00
N ALA A 104 -0.90 0.67 -12.61
CA ALA A 104 0.43 0.13 -12.90
C ALA A 104 0.66 -0.01 -14.40
N TRP A 105 -0.32 -0.53 -15.14
CA TRP A 105 -0.27 -0.53 -16.61
C TRP A 105 -0.12 0.88 -17.18
N ALA A 106 -0.97 1.80 -16.74
CA ALA A 106 -0.94 3.19 -17.20
C ALA A 106 0.39 3.88 -16.87
N LEU A 107 0.96 3.62 -15.69
CA LEU A 107 2.25 4.17 -15.29
C LEU A 107 3.40 3.62 -16.16
N ALA A 108 3.40 2.32 -16.47
CA ALA A 108 4.37 1.74 -17.40
C ALA A 108 4.33 2.45 -18.76
N GLU A 109 3.14 2.76 -19.27
CA GLU A 109 2.99 3.54 -20.52
C GLU A 109 3.54 4.98 -20.38
N ARG A 110 3.36 5.62 -19.21
CA ARG A 110 3.92 6.96 -18.95
C ARG A 110 5.45 6.97 -18.99
N PHE A 111 6.06 5.89 -18.52
CA PHE A 111 7.53 5.73 -18.57
C PHE A 111 8.06 5.20 -19.91
N GLY A 112 7.20 5.02 -20.90
CA GLY A 112 7.59 4.67 -22.27
C GLY A 112 7.75 3.18 -22.54
N VAL A 113 7.21 2.32 -21.68
CA VAL A 113 7.13 0.87 -21.96
C VAL A 113 6.10 0.65 -23.08
N THR A 114 6.57 0.36 -24.29
CA THR A 114 5.71 0.19 -25.47
C THR A 114 5.26 -1.25 -25.66
N ASP A 115 6.13 -2.22 -25.35
CA ASP A 115 5.84 -3.64 -25.53
C ASP A 115 4.79 -4.14 -24.53
N SER A 116 3.71 -4.74 -25.07
CA SER A 116 2.60 -5.24 -24.27
C SER A 116 2.99 -6.42 -23.38
N SER A 117 3.90 -7.28 -23.83
CA SER A 117 4.38 -8.41 -23.03
C SER A 117 5.14 -7.92 -21.80
N THR A 118 5.99 -6.92 -21.95
CA THR A 118 6.70 -6.28 -20.84
C THR A 118 5.71 -5.67 -19.84
N LYS A 119 4.64 -4.98 -20.30
CA LYS A 119 3.61 -4.45 -19.42
C LYS A 119 2.86 -5.54 -18.67
N ILE A 120 2.53 -6.66 -19.33
CA ILE A 120 1.89 -7.82 -18.70
C ILE A 120 2.79 -8.36 -17.58
N PHE A 121 4.09 -8.57 -17.84
CA PHE A 121 5.02 -9.05 -16.81
C PHE A 121 5.18 -8.06 -15.66
N LEU A 122 5.23 -6.76 -15.93
CA LEU A 122 5.29 -5.74 -14.88
C LEU A 122 4.03 -5.74 -14.00
N VAL A 123 2.82 -5.84 -14.60
CA VAL A 123 1.57 -5.93 -13.84
C VAL A 123 1.48 -7.26 -13.08
N LEU A 124 1.91 -8.37 -13.69
CA LEU A 124 2.00 -9.68 -13.03
C LEU A 124 2.89 -9.59 -11.78
N PHE A 125 4.07 -8.97 -11.90
CA PHE A 125 4.93 -8.72 -10.75
C PHE A 125 4.23 -7.85 -9.71
N PHE A 126 3.64 -6.72 -10.12
CA PHE A 126 2.99 -5.78 -9.21
C PHE A 126 1.89 -6.44 -8.39
N VAL A 127 1.05 -7.29 -9.01
CA VAL A 127 -0.10 -7.94 -8.34
C VAL A 127 0.32 -9.22 -7.64
N ALA A 128 0.91 -10.16 -8.36
CA ALA A 128 1.18 -11.51 -7.87
C ALA A 128 2.60 -11.71 -7.35
N GLY A 129 3.54 -10.90 -7.80
CA GLY A 129 4.94 -10.95 -7.33
C GLY A 129 5.23 -10.06 -6.13
N THR A 130 4.20 -9.44 -5.54
CA THR A 130 4.25 -8.66 -4.30
C THR A 130 3.08 -9.04 -3.40
N ASP A 131 2.99 -8.42 -2.21
CA ASP A 131 1.90 -8.68 -1.26
C ASP A 131 0.53 -8.07 -1.67
N VAL A 132 0.41 -7.45 -2.87
CA VAL A 132 -0.86 -6.83 -3.32
C VAL A 132 -1.98 -7.85 -3.38
N TRP A 133 -1.76 -9.02 -4.01
CA TRP A 133 -2.77 -10.07 -4.10
C TRP A 133 -3.13 -10.61 -2.72
N TRP A 134 -2.13 -10.98 -1.94
CA TRP A 134 -2.34 -11.56 -0.63
C TRP A 134 -3.06 -10.58 0.33
N CYS A 135 -2.69 -9.31 0.35
CA CYS A 135 -3.38 -8.28 1.14
C CYS A 135 -4.83 -8.07 0.70
N ALA A 136 -5.09 -8.08 -0.61
CA ALA A 136 -6.45 -7.92 -1.13
C ALA A 136 -7.34 -9.13 -0.85
N GLU A 137 -6.76 -10.32 -0.82
CA GLU A 137 -7.40 -11.58 -0.48
C GLU A 137 -7.97 -11.57 0.94
N LEU A 138 -7.24 -10.97 1.87
CA LEU A 138 -7.61 -10.91 3.29
C LEU A 138 -8.50 -9.70 3.61
N GLY A 139 -8.13 -8.54 3.11
CA GLY A 139 -8.86 -7.30 3.34
C GLY A 139 -8.86 -6.81 4.80
N ASP A 140 -7.94 -7.30 5.65
CA ASP A 140 -7.82 -6.83 7.03
C ASP A 140 -7.49 -5.34 7.07
N VAL A 141 -7.72 -4.71 8.20
CA VAL A 141 -7.57 -3.27 8.38
C VAL A 141 -6.24 -2.73 7.84
N TRP A 142 -5.12 -3.33 8.21
CA TRP A 142 -3.79 -2.89 7.74
C TRP A 142 -3.62 -3.07 6.23
N PHE A 143 -4.15 -4.16 5.69
CA PHE A 143 -4.01 -4.52 4.27
C PHE A 143 -4.83 -3.62 3.38
N LEU A 144 -6.07 -3.31 3.77
CA LEU A 144 -6.89 -2.32 3.07
C LEU A 144 -6.22 -0.94 3.09
N ALA A 145 -5.61 -0.53 4.23
CA ALA A 145 -4.88 0.72 4.33
C ALA A 145 -3.73 0.81 3.32
N HIS A 146 -2.90 -0.25 3.22
CA HIS A 146 -1.81 -0.32 2.24
C HIS A 146 -2.33 -0.26 0.81
N LEU A 147 -3.36 -1.05 0.46
CA LEU A 147 -3.91 -1.08 -0.91
C LEU A 147 -4.54 0.25 -1.31
N CYS A 148 -5.21 0.91 -0.38
CA CYS A 148 -5.75 2.25 -0.55
C CYS A 148 -4.62 3.25 -0.85
N ALA A 149 -3.57 3.27 -0.04
CA ALA A 149 -2.40 4.13 -0.24
C ALA A 149 -1.71 3.84 -1.58
N VAL A 150 -1.44 2.57 -1.88
CA VAL A 150 -0.85 2.14 -3.16
C VAL A 150 -1.65 2.67 -4.36
N ALA A 151 -2.98 2.49 -4.36
CA ALA A 151 -3.82 2.94 -5.46
C ALA A 151 -3.76 4.47 -5.64
N PHE A 152 -3.79 5.23 -4.55
CA PHE A 152 -3.70 6.67 -4.61
C PHE A 152 -2.31 7.17 -5.00
N VAL A 153 -1.23 6.60 -4.48
CA VAL A 153 0.13 6.94 -4.92
C VAL A 153 0.29 6.64 -6.41
N MET A 154 -0.17 5.47 -6.88
CA MET A 154 -0.15 5.14 -8.31
C MET A 154 -0.96 6.14 -9.14
N GLY A 155 -2.11 6.59 -8.65
CA GLY A 155 -2.92 7.64 -9.28
C GLY A 155 -2.18 8.98 -9.35
N ALA A 156 -1.55 9.39 -8.24
CA ALA A 156 -0.69 10.58 -8.20
C ALA A 156 0.45 10.50 -9.22
N MET A 157 1.13 9.35 -9.30
CA MET A 157 2.23 9.11 -10.23
C MET A 157 1.79 9.15 -11.70
N VAL A 158 0.67 8.50 -12.04
CA VAL A 158 0.10 8.52 -13.41
C VAL A 158 -0.27 9.93 -13.83
N GLU A 159 -0.85 10.72 -12.92
CA GLU A 159 -1.19 12.12 -13.18
C GLU A 159 0.04 13.02 -13.27
N LEU A 160 1.00 12.82 -12.37
CA LEU A 160 2.25 13.57 -12.31
C LEU A 160 3.09 13.40 -13.58
N PHE A 161 3.20 12.16 -14.09
CA PHE A 161 3.89 11.86 -15.34
C PHE A 161 2.97 11.93 -16.59
N GLY A 162 1.79 12.50 -16.40
CA GLY A 162 0.81 12.72 -17.46
C GLY A 162 0.45 14.20 -17.65
N LYS A 163 -0.78 14.56 -17.25
CA LYS A 163 -1.33 15.91 -17.42
C LYS A 163 -0.82 16.91 -16.38
N GLN A 164 -0.24 16.45 -15.29
CA GLN A 164 0.32 17.26 -14.21
C GLN A 164 -0.67 18.26 -13.58
N ARG A 165 -1.94 17.85 -13.43
CA ARG A 165 -2.95 18.63 -12.72
C ARG A 165 -2.61 18.64 -11.23
N GLY A 166 -2.06 19.77 -10.74
CA GLY A 166 -1.54 19.87 -9.37
C GLY A 166 -2.56 19.49 -8.30
N TRP A 167 -3.82 19.91 -8.46
CA TRP A 167 -4.89 19.57 -7.54
C TRP A 167 -5.15 18.06 -7.45
N LEU A 168 -5.09 17.33 -8.57
CA LEU A 168 -5.34 15.87 -8.58
C LEU A 168 -4.16 15.09 -8.02
N VAL A 169 -2.92 15.51 -8.33
CA VAL A 169 -1.72 14.94 -7.70
C VAL A 169 -1.78 15.11 -6.19
N ALA A 170 -2.10 16.32 -5.71
CA ALA A 170 -2.21 16.60 -4.28
C ALA A 170 -3.36 15.83 -3.63
N LEU A 171 -4.53 15.75 -4.28
CA LEU A 171 -5.67 14.97 -3.76
C LEU A 171 -5.30 13.50 -3.57
N CYS A 172 -4.69 12.87 -4.58
CA CYS A 172 -4.23 11.50 -4.46
C CYS A 172 -3.15 11.37 -3.36
N ALA A 173 -2.18 12.29 -3.29
CA ALA A 173 -1.13 12.24 -2.28
C ALA A 173 -1.67 12.36 -0.85
N VAL A 174 -2.61 13.29 -0.58
CA VAL A 174 -3.20 13.44 0.76
C VAL A 174 -4.13 12.29 1.12
N LEU A 175 -4.84 11.70 0.15
CA LEU A 175 -5.64 10.49 0.38
C LEU A 175 -4.74 9.29 0.70
N ALA A 176 -3.59 9.16 0.02
CA ALA A 176 -2.60 8.13 0.35
C ALA A 176 -2.06 8.31 1.77
N ALA A 177 -1.67 9.54 2.15
CA ALA A 177 -1.17 9.85 3.48
C ALA A 177 -2.21 9.62 4.58
N GLY A 178 -3.49 9.91 4.30
CA GLY A 178 -4.60 9.65 5.22
C GLY A 178 -5.00 8.17 5.31
N ALA A 179 -4.52 7.31 4.40
CA ALA A 179 -4.60 5.86 4.53
C ALA A 179 -3.35 5.29 5.21
N ARG A 180 -2.16 5.83 4.89
CA ARG A 180 -0.86 5.39 5.40
C ARG A 180 0.05 6.59 5.63
N PHE A 181 0.29 6.95 6.88
CA PHE A 181 1.07 8.13 7.25
C PHE A 181 2.49 8.20 6.64
N PRO A 182 3.24 7.11 6.43
CA PRO A 182 4.55 7.14 5.76
C PRO A 182 4.55 7.88 4.41
N GLU A 183 3.41 7.95 3.72
CA GLU A 183 3.28 8.62 2.42
C GLU A 183 3.45 10.16 2.49
N VAL A 184 3.36 10.76 3.67
CA VAL A 184 3.70 12.17 3.88
C VAL A 184 5.15 12.47 3.45
N ALA A 185 6.05 11.50 3.61
CA ALA A 185 7.46 11.63 3.22
C ALA A 185 7.66 11.77 1.69
N ALA A 186 6.64 11.46 0.89
CA ALA A 186 6.68 11.64 -0.56
C ALA A 186 6.23 13.04 -1.03
N PHE A 187 5.66 13.87 -0.19
CA PHE A 187 5.17 15.20 -0.58
C PHE A 187 6.23 16.10 -1.22
N PRO A 188 7.49 16.14 -0.73
CA PRO A 188 8.57 16.88 -1.38
C PRO A 188 8.83 16.43 -2.82
N PHE A 189 8.73 15.12 -3.09
CA PHE A 189 8.88 14.57 -4.45
C PHE A 189 7.76 15.06 -5.37
N PHE A 190 6.50 15.02 -4.95
CA PHE A 190 5.37 15.50 -5.75
C PHE A 190 5.48 17.00 -6.03
N GLY A 191 5.85 17.80 -5.02
CA GLY A 191 6.10 19.23 -5.17
C GLY A 191 7.24 19.54 -6.13
N TRP A 192 8.36 18.86 -6.00
CA TRP A 192 9.51 19.00 -6.91
C TRP A 192 9.15 18.63 -8.35
N ALA A 193 8.43 17.54 -8.54
CA ALA A 193 8.09 17.07 -9.87
C ALA A 193 7.04 17.95 -10.56
N LEU A 194 6.07 18.50 -9.83
CA LEU A 194 5.14 19.52 -10.34
C LEU A 194 5.86 20.82 -10.74
N TRP A 195 6.87 21.22 -9.96
CA TRP A 195 7.68 22.40 -10.24
C TRP A 195 8.56 22.23 -11.47
N THR A 196 9.23 21.09 -11.61
CA THR A 196 10.19 20.87 -12.68
C THR A 196 9.58 20.36 -13.98
N GLY A 197 8.38 19.79 -13.92
CA GLY A 197 7.73 19.11 -15.06
C GLY A 197 8.38 17.77 -15.40
N ALA A 198 9.02 17.14 -14.46
CA ALA A 198 9.94 15.99 -14.40
C ALA A 198 10.14 15.11 -15.65
N LEU A 199 9.11 14.78 -16.45
CA LEU A 199 9.23 13.93 -17.65
C LEU A 199 8.63 14.56 -18.93
N SER A 200 8.14 15.79 -18.85
CA SER A 200 7.41 16.36 -20.00
C SER A 200 8.29 16.71 -21.21
N GLY A 201 9.62 16.60 -21.08
CA GLY A 201 10.57 17.02 -22.11
C GLY A 201 10.55 18.54 -22.39
N VAL A 202 9.50 19.22 -21.97
CA VAL A 202 9.30 20.67 -22.09
C VAL A 202 9.32 21.27 -20.69
N ARG A 203 10.18 22.25 -20.47
CA ARG A 203 10.20 22.99 -19.20
C ARG A 203 8.94 23.84 -19.08
N PRO A 204 8.12 23.66 -18.03
CA PRO A 204 6.94 24.48 -17.84
C PRO A 204 7.32 25.93 -17.62
N THR A 205 6.49 26.85 -18.12
CA THR A 205 6.63 28.28 -17.86
C THR A 205 6.50 28.58 -16.37
N ARG A 206 7.00 29.75 -15.93
CA ARG A 206 6.87 30.18 -14.54
C ARG A 206 5.40 30.22 -14.10
N ALA A 207 4.51 30.71 -14.95
CA ALA A 207 3.07 30.80 -14.67
C ALA A 207 2.45 29.40 -14.46
N GLU A 208 2.79 28.43 -15.32
CA GLU A 208 2.31 27.04 -15.20
C GLU A 208 2.80 26.38 -13.90
N ARG A 209 4.07 26.58 -13.51
CA ARG A 209 4.61 26.07 -12.25
C ARG A 209 3.82 26.59 -11.05
N PHE A 210 3.61 27.91 -11.00
CA PHE A 210 2.83 28.53 -9.93
C PHE A 210 1.38 28.06 -9.92
N ALA A 211 0.74 27.94 -11.09
CA ALA A 211 -0.64 27.45 -11.18
C ALA A 211 -0.77 26.01 -10.66
N ARG A 212 0.17 25.12 -11.00
CA ARG A 212 0.21 23.73 -10.52
C ARG A 212 0.40 23.67 -9.00
N LEU A 213 1.41 24.37 -8.47
CA LEU A 213 1.66 24.39 -7.03
C LEU A 213 0.56 25.08 -6.24
N ARG A 214 -0.02 26.18 -6.75
CA ARG A 214 -1.17 26.84 -6.11
C ARG A 214 -2.35 25.89 -5.99
N SER A 215 -2.72 25.21 -7.07
CA SER A 215 -3.83 24.26 -7.06
C SER A 215 -3.55 23.07 -6.13
N ALA A 216 -2.31 22.58 -6.07
CA ALA A 216 -1.90 21.55 -5.12
C ALA A 216 -1.93 22.05 -3.67
N GLY A 217 -1.43 23.27 -3.43
CA GLY A 217 -1.41 23.89 -2.11
C GLY A 217 -2.80 24.12 -1.52
N ILE A 218 -3.80 24.49 -2.35
CA ILE A 218 -5.20 24.62 -1.91
C ILE A 218 -5.72 23.26 -1.41
N VAL A 219 -5.53 22.18 -2.17
CA VAL A 219 -5.97 20.83 -1.76
C VAL A 219 -5.25 20.39 -0.48
N PHE A 220 -3.94 20.62 -0.38
CA PHE A 220 -3.17 20.31 0.80
C PHE A 220 -3.69 21.05 2.03
N LEU A 221 -3.96 22.37 1.91
CA LEU A 221 -4.50 23.17 3.00
C LEU A 221 -5.88 22.67 3.45
N CYS A 222 -6.78 22.35 2.49
CA CYS A 222 -8.07 21.76 2.80
C CYS A 222 -7.93 20.41 3.54
N ALA A 223 -6.97 19.58 3.14
CA ALA A 223 -6.70 18.32 3.80
C ALA A 223 -6.19 18.52 5.23
N VAL A 224 -5.26 19.45 5.45
CA VAL A 224 -4.76 19.78 6.79
C VAL A 224 -5.90 20.26 7.71
N ILE A 225 -6.77 21.15 7.22
CA ILE A 225 -7.95 21.60 7.97
C ILE A 225 -8.88 20.43 8.28
N ALA A 226 -9.13 19.54 7.31
CA ALA A 226 -9.98 18.38 7.51
C ALA A 226 -9.40 17.38 8.54
N PHE A 227 -8.08 17.16 8.54
CA PHE A 227 -7.40 16.31 9.53
C PHE A 227 -7.43 16.93 10.92
N ILE A 228 -7.15 18.24 11.06
CA ILE A 228 -7.27 18.96 12.34
C ILE A 228 -8.70 18.86 12.88
N GLY A 229 -9.70 19.06 12.02
CA GLY A 229 -11.10 18.90 12.42
C GLY A 229 -11.48 17.48 12.82
N TYR A 230 -10.92 16.49 12.13
CA TYR A 230 -11.10 15.08 12.47
C TYR A 230 -10.49 14.73 13.83
N ASP A 231 -9.26 15.19 14.11
CA ASP A 231 -8.59 14.95 15.39
C ASP A 231 -9.32 15.66 16.55
N GLU A 232 -9.79 16.88 16.33
CA GLU A 232 -10.58 17.62 17.33
C GLU A 232 -11.89 16.89 17.65
N LEU A 233 -12.60 16.37 16.64
CA LEU A 233 -13.82 15.61 16.84
C LEU A 233 -13.57 14.25 17.52
N MET A 234 -12.43 13.64 17.26
CA MET A 234 -12.09 12.30 17.76
C MET A 234 -11.46 12.34 19.15
N TRP A 235 -10.54 13.27 19.39
CA TRP A 235 -9.68 13.32 20.57
C TRP A 235 -9.92 14.55 21.47
N GLY A 236 -10.66 15.56 20.98
CA GLY A 236 -10.80 16.85 21.67
C GLY A 236 -9.50 17.67 21.65
N THR A 237 -8.65 17.43 20.67
CA THR A 237 -7.39 18.15 20.45
C THR A 237 -7.03 18.17 18.96
N VAL A 238 -6.30 19.20 18.54
CA VAL A 238 -5.86 19.39 17.14
C VAL A 238 -4.74 18.44 16.70
N TRP A 239 -4.28 17.57 17.59
CA TRP A 239 -3.20 16.61 17.34
C TRP A 239 -3.72 15.18 17.44
N ASP A 240 -3.29 14.32 16.53
CA ASP A 240 -3.53 12.88 16.65
C ASP A 240 -2.78 12.35 17.88
N ILE A 241 -3.54 11.97 18.90
CA ILE A 241 -3.02 11.30 20.11
C ILE A 241 -3.30 9.78 20.09
N GLY A 242 -4.00 9.27 19.07
CA GLY A 242 -4.43 7.88 19.01
C GLY A 242 -3.27 6.91 19.09
N HIS A 243 -2.22 7.14 18.35
CA HIS A 243 -1.00 6.33 18.40
C HIS A 243 -0.28 6.43 19.74
N THR A 244 -0.24 7.60 20.36
CA THR A 244 0.33 7.78 21.71
C THR A 244 -0.44 6.95 22.74
N VAL A 245 -1.78 7.01 22.70
CA VAL A 245 -2.64 6.21 23.59
C VAL A 245 -2.48 4.71 23.30
N TYR A 246 -2.45 4.33 22.02
CA TYR A 246 -2.28 2.95 21.58
C TYR A 246 -0.99 2.35 22.13
N TYR A 247 0.15 3.00 21.93
CA TYR A 247 1.44 2.49 22.40
C TYR A 247 1.59 2.50 23.92
N HIS A 248 0.91 3.38 24.64
CA HIS A 248 0.89 3.35 26.10
C HIS A 248 -0.01 2.22 26.65
N ALA A 249 -1.09 1.91 25.95
CA ALA A 249 -2.04 0.86 26.34
C ALA A 249 -1.68 -0.51 25.75
N ASP A 250 -0.74 -0.58 24.81
CA ASP A 250 -0.37 -1.78 24.10
C ASP A 250 0.31 -2.79 25.04
N ALA A 251 -0.37 -3.93 25.26
CA ALA A 251 0.20 -5.06 26.01
C ALA A 251 1.40 -5.72 25.30
N TRP A 252 1.54 -5.48 24.01
CA TRP A 252 2.66 -5.95 23.18
C TRP A 252 3.82 -4.96 23.15
N GLY A 253 3.66 -3.83 23.77
CA GLY A 253 4.46 -2.63 23.85
C GLY A 253 5.87 -2.70 23.27
N SER A 254 6.32 -1.62 22.72
CA SER A 254 7.71 -1.49 22.29
C SER A 254 8.63 -1.92 23.44
N PRO A 255 9.56 -2.86 23.24
CA PRO A 255 10.45 -3.36 24.31
C PRO A 255 11.23 -2.25 25.02
N THR A 256 11.34 -1.09 24.43
CA THR A 256 12.11 0.07 24.92
C THR A 256 11.21 1.27 25.27
N GLY A 257 9.87 1.12 25.22
CA GLY A 257 8.92 2.22 25.47
C GLY A 257 8.75 3.21 24.32
N SER A 258 9.45 3.01 23.18
CA SER A 258 9.28 3.83 21.96
C SER A 258 9.09 2.93 20.73
N PRO A 259 8.03 3.13 19.93
CA PRO A 259 7.76 2.32 18.76
C PRO A 259 8.77 2.56 17.62
N PHE A 260 9.51 3.65 17.63
CA PHE A 260 10.48 4.02 16.58
C PHE A 260 11.85 4.31 17.17
N GLN A 261 12.85 3.49 16.81
CA GLN A 261 14.24 3.66 17.26
C GLN A 261 15.23 3.11 16.24
N LEU A 262 16.44 3.66 16.25
CA LEU A 262 17.56 3.17 15.42
C LEU A 262 17.98 1.74 15.80
N SER A 263 17.78 1.34 17.05
CA SER A 263 18.09 -0.01 17.55
C SER A 263 17.29 -1.12 16.86
N TYR A 264 16.16 -0.80 16.21
CA TYR A 264 15.33 -1.77 15.48
C TYR A 264 15.82 -2.02 14.04
N VAL A 265 16.67 -1.13 13.49
CA VAL A 265 17.14 -1.22 12.11
C VAL A 265 17.78 -2.59 11.78
N PRO A 266 18.67 -3.17 12.60
CA PRO A 266 19.25 -4.49 12.31
C PRO A 266 18.20 -5.59 12.19
N TYR A 267 17.19 -5.59 13.08
CA TYR A 267 16.07 -6.54 13.04
C TYR A 267 15.23 -6.34 11.76
N GLN A 268 14.96 -5.10 11.38
CA GLN A 268 14.20 -4.80 10.17
C GLN A 268 14.97 -5.16 8.89
N ILE A 269 16.29 -4.91 8.84
CA ILE A 269 17.14 -5.37 7.74
C ILE A 269 17.07 -6.91 7.62
N TYR A 270 17.17 -7.63 8.73
CA TYR A 270 16.99 -9.08 8.72
C TYR A 270 15.62 -9.48 8.19
N SER A 271 14.54 -8.86 8.68
CA SER A 271 13.18 -9.16 8.28
C SER A 271 12.91 -8.88 6.82
N PHE A 272 13.38 -7.73 6.29
CA PHE A 272 13.17 -7.35 4.90
C PHE A 272 13.99 -8.15 3.89
N PHE A 273 15.20 -8.60 4.27
CA PHE A 273 16.14 -9.15 3.29
C PHE A 273 16.62 -10.58 3.57
N PHE A 274 16.42 -11.13 4.76
CA PHE A 274 17.02 -12.41 5.12
C PHE A 274 16.05 -13.43 5.73
N ARG A 275 14.88 -13.03 6.21
CA ARG A 275 13.94 -13.94 6.84
C ARG A 275 13.38 -14.94 5.83
N ALA A 276 13.68 -16.21 6.02
CA ALA A 276 13.27 -17.32 5.16
C ALA A 276 11.93 -17.93 5.60
N PRO A 277 11.26 -18.70 4.73
CA PRO A 277 10.19 -19.60 5.12
C PRO A 277 10.72 -20.62 6.14
N VAL A 278 9.81 -21.16 6.96
CA VAL A 278 10.16 -22.15 7.98
C VAL A 278 9.62 -23.54 7.63
N LEU A 279 10.30 -24.58 8.08
CA LEU A 279 9.83 -25.95 7.89
C LEU A 279 8.61 -26.22 8.79
N VAL A 280 7.71 -27.05 8.31
CA VAL A 280 6.60 -27.59 9.10
C VAL A 280 7.08 -28.89 9.73
N GLU A 281 7.36 -28.88 11.04
CA GLU A 281 7.90 -30.02 11.77
C GLU A 281 6.94 -30.46 12.87
N TRP A 282 6.80 -31.79 13.01
CA TRP A 282 6.14 -32.44 14.13
C TRP A 282 6.97 -33.63 14.56
N LEU A 283 7.31 -33.69 15.85
CA LEU A 283 8.15 -34.78 16.43
C LEU A 283 9.42 -35.07 15.62
N GLN A 284 10.14 -34.01 15.20
CA GLN A 284 11.37 -34.07 14.40
C GLN A 284 11.21 -34.61 12.95
N HIS A 285 9.97 -34.75 12.46
CA HIS A 285 9.67 -35.11 11.08
C HIS A 285 9.04 -33.93 10.34
N VAL A 286 9.55 -33.68 9.14
CA VAL A 286 8.97 -32.65 8.24
C VAL A 286 7.67 -33.20 7.68
N GLN A 287 6.57 -32.44 7.83
CA GLN A 287 5.23 -32.85 7.41
C GLN A 287 4.66 -31.90 6.35
N TRP A 288 3.68 -32.40 5.60
CA TRP A 288 2.91 -31.57 4.66
C TRP A 288 2.31 -30.34 5.38
N PRO A 289 2.41 -29.13 4.81
CA PRO A 289 2.89 -28.79 3.47
C PRO A 289 4.41 -28.59 3.35
N TYR A 290 5.21 -29.11 4.24
CA TYR A 290 6.68 -29.10 4.33
C TYR A 290 7.28 -27.74 4.65
N VAL A 291 6.78 -26.67 4.03
CA VAL A 291 7.27 -25.29 4.18
C VAL A 291 6.09 -24.35 4.40
N LYS A 292 6.21 -23.46 5.36
CA LYS A 292 5.21 -22.43 5.67
C LYS A 292 5.84 -21.04 5.73
N PRO A 293 5.06 -19.97 5.51
CA PRO A 293 5.52 -18.63 5.80
C PRO A 293 5.90 -18.47 7.28
N ASP A 294 6.98 -17.74 7.56
CA ASP A 294 7.23 -17.26 8.91
C ASP A 294 6.10 -16.31 9.33
N PRO A 295 5.49 -16.43 10.51
CA PRO A 295 4.38 -15.58 10.93
C PRO A 295 4.69 -14.08 10.94
N GLN A 296 5.96 -13.70 11.06
CA GLN A 296 6.41 -12.31 10.98
C GLN A 296 6.69 -11.84 9.55
N GLY A 297 6.38 -12.67 8.54
CA GLY A 297 6.58 -12.40 7.12
C GLY A 297 7.91 -12.92 6.57
N ILE A 298 7.91 -13.25 5.29
CA ILE A 298 9.09 -13.69 4.55
C ILE A 298 9.77 -12.49 3.90
N ALA A 299 11.09 -12.53 3.82
CA ALA A 299 11.90 -11.47 3.24
C ALA A 299 11.54 -11.16 1.78
N LEU A 300 11.65 -9.88 1.42
CA LEU A 300 11.42 -9.35 0.07
C LEU A 300 12.33 -10.02 -0.98
N THR A 301 13.58 -10.33 -0.60
CA THR A 301 14.53 -11.05 -1.46
C THR A 301 14.06 -12.46 -1.82
N PHE A 302 13.17 -13.03 -1.04
CA PHE A 302 12.57 -14.33 -1.28
C PHE A 302 11.23 -14.22 -2.01
N THR A 303 10.34 -13.33 -1.55
CA THR A 303 9.00 -13.19 -2.13
C THR A 303 9.00 -12.44 -3.45
N SER A 304 9.83 -11.40 -3.59
CA SER A 304 9.78 -10.44 -4.68
C SER A 304 11.15 -10.08 -5.26
N PRO A 305 12.05 -11.05 -5.56
CA PRO A 305 13.41 -10.75 -6.02
C PRO A 305 13.47 -9.93 -7.31
N ALA A 306 12.38 -9.90 -8.10
CA ALA A 306 12.31 -9.09 -9.31
C ALA A 306 12.41 -7.58 -9.05
N VAL A 307 12.31 -7.11 -7.79
CA VAL A 307 12.59 -5.70 -7.42
C VAL A 307 13.98 -5.24 -7.87
N ILE A 308 14.93 -6.17 -8.07
CA ILE A 308 16.27 -5.87 -8.57
C ILE A 308 16.25 -5.18 -9.95
N LEU A 309 15.18 -5.34 -10.73
CA LEU A 309 14.99 -4.63 -12.01
C LEU A 309 14.95 -3.10 -11.85
N ALA A 310 14.61 -2.58 -10.66
CA ALA A 310 14.65 -1.16 -10.36
C ALA A 310 16.06 -0.56 -10.48
N PHE A 311 17.11 -1.34 -10.21
CA PHE A 311 18.52 -0.91 -10.34
C PHE A 311 18.96 -0.75 -11.79
N LEU A 312 18.19 -1.23 -12.77
CA LEU A 312 18.44 -0.96 -14.19
C LEU A 312 18.06 0.47 -14.60
N ALA A 313 17.29 1.19 -13.76
CA ALA A 313 16.91 2.57 -14.03
C ALA A 313 18.13 3.50 -14.00
N LYS A 314 18.40 4.20 -15.11
CA LYS A 314 19.54 5.11 -15.23
C LYS A 314 19.13 6.53 -15.64
N GLN A 315 18.14 6.64 -16.51
CA GLN A 315 17.74 7.92 -17.12
C GLN A 315 16.22 8.09 -17.17
N PRO A 316 15.71 9.31 -16.95
CA PRO A 316 16.45 10.55 -16.64
C PRO A 316 17.02 10.53 -15.21
N ARG A 317 18.30 10.89 -15.05
CA ARG A 317 19.02 10.75 -13.77
C ARG A 317 18.35 11.49 -12.60
N ASN A 318 17.86 12.70 -12.83
CA ASN A 318 17.16 13.49 -11.81
C ASN A 318 15.88 12.79 -11.29
N VAL A 319 15.10 12.17 -12.18
CA VAL A 319 13.89 11.42 -11.80
C VAL A 319 14.27 10.14 -11.06
N VAL A 320 15.27 9.41 -11.56
CA VAL A 320 15.75 8.16 -10.91
C VAL A 320 16.27 8.45 -9.50
N VAL A 321 17.08 9.48 -9.32
CA VAL A 321 17.59 9.89 -8.01
C VAL A 321 16.45 10.32 -7.08
N ALA A 322 15.50 11.13 -7.59
CA ALA A 322 14.36 11.57 -6.79
C ALA A 322 13.48 10.39 -6.35
N LEU A 323 13.23 9.41 -7.23
CA LEU A 323 12.49 8.19 -6.89
C LEU A 323 13.21 7.34 -5.85
N TRP A 324 14.53 7.15 -5.93
CA TRP A 324 15.30 6.44 -4.91
C TRP A 324 15.29 7.14 -3.56
N ILE A 325 15.46 8.48 -3.54
CA ILE A 325 15.37 9.27 -2.31
C ILE A 325 13.97 9.10 -1.68
N THR A 326 12.92 9.22 -2.50
CA THR A 326 11.54 9.06 -2.02
C THR A 326 11.28 7.65 -1.50
N THR A 327 11.76 6.62 -2.20
CA THR A 327 11.71 5.22 -1.73
C THR A 327 12.34 5.09 -0.34
N GLY A 328 13.53 5.65 -0.14
CA GLY A 328 14.22 5.62 1.14
C GLY A 328 13.49 6.37 2.25
N LEU A 329 12.94 7.55 1.94
CA LEU A 329 12.20 8.36 2.91
C LEU A 329 10.89 7.70 3.34
N VAL A 330 10.13 7.13 2.40
CA VAL A 330 8.86 6.42 2.70
C VAL A 330 9.12 5.09 3.40
N ALA A 331 10.21 4.41 3.08
CA ALA A 331 10.62 3.17 3.74
C ALA A 331 11.16 3.38 5.18
N ALA A 332 11.73 4.55 5.47
CA ALA A 332 12.41 4.80 6.74
C ALA A 332 11.57 4.49 7.99
N PRO A 333 10.28 4.87 8.09
CA PRO A 333 9.45 4.50 9.24
C PRO A 333 9.38 2.99 9.46
N ALA A 334 9.28 2.18 8.41
CA ALA A 334 9.22 0.72 8.52
C ALA A 334 10.54 0.14 9.07
N PHE A 335 11.68 0.71 8.71
CA PHE A 335 12.99 0.30 9.23
C PHE A 335 13.25 0.76 10.67
N LEU A 336 12.58 1.81 11.10
CA LEU A 336 12.70 2.34 12.47
C LEU A 336 11.69 1.72 13.44
N TYR A 337 10.67 1.01 12.94
CA TYR A 337 9.59 0.46 13.73
C TYR A 337 9.98 -0.86 14.40
N TYR A 338 9.47 -1.09 15.63
CA TYR A 338 9.86 -2.25 16.43
C TYR A 338 9.35 -3.60 15.90
N LEU A 339 8.30 -3.63 15.08
CA LEU A 339 7.64 -4.82 14.59
C LEU A 339 7.53 -4.81 13.06
N ASN A 340 7.91 -5.91 12.39
CA ASN A 340 7.69 -6.03 10.94
C ASN A 340 6.22 -6.34 10.59
N GLY A 341 5.48 -6.89 11.52
CA GLY A 341 4.10 -7.33 11.37
C GLY A 341 3.86 -8.65 12.10
N TRP A 342 2.62 -9.10 12.12
CA TRP A 342 2.23 -10.35 12.76
C TRP A 342 1.21 -11.08 11.88
N VAL A 343 1.36 -12.40 11.76
CA VAL A 343 0.49 -13.25 10.93
C VAL A 343 0.36 -12.70 9.51
N GLN A 344 1.50 -12.60 8.82
CA GLN A 344 1.58 -12.11 7.44
C GLN A 344 2.42 -13.03 6.55
N PHE A 345 2.22 -12.93 5.23
CA PHE A 345 2.93 -13.75 4.25
C PHE A 345 4.31 -13.17 3.94
N GLY A 346 4.35 -12.00 3.38
CA GLY A 346 5.57 -11.29 3.02
C GLY A 346 5.81 -10.07 3.92
N THR A 347 6.53 -9.11 3.42
CA THR A 347 6.80 -7.84 4.11
C THR A 347 5.84 -6.76 3.63
N ARG A 348 4.63 -6.69 4.21
CA ARG A 348 3.56 -5.78 3.78
C ARG A 348 3.98 -4.30 3.72
N HIS A 349 4.90 -3.87 4.58
CA HIS A 349 5.41 -2.50 4.58
C HIS A 349 6.16 -2.13 3.30
N PHE A 350 6.55 -3.12 2.48
CA PHE A 350 7.04 -2.88 1.13
C PHE A 350 6.01 -2.16 0.26
N LEU A 351 4.72 -2.39 0.50
CA LEU A 351 3.64 -1.77 -0.27
C LEU A 351 3.65 -0.23 -0.16
N ASP A 352 4.10 0.34 0.96
CA ASP A 352 4.18 1.79 1.13
C ASP A 352 5.13 2.41 0.08
N PHE A 353 6.26 1.78 -0.23
CA PHE A 353 7.22 2.30 -1.21
C PHE A 353 7.25 1.54 -2.55
N LEU A 354 6.40 0.52 -2.71
CA LEU A 354 6.24 -0.22 -3.98
C LEU A 354 5.98 0.68 -5.19
N PRO A 355 5.10 1.72 -5.15
CA PRO A 355 4.84 2.55 -6.32
C PRO A 355 6.10 3.23 -6.88
N TYR A 356 7.00 3.67 -6.02
CA TYR A 356 8.26 4.34 -6.41
C TYR A 356 9.26 3.33 -6.99
N VAL A 357 9.40 2.16 -6.36
CA VAL A 357 10.20 1.05 -6.88
C VAL A 357 9.65 0.56 -8.22
N PHE A 358 8.34 0.43 -8.36
CA PHE A 358 7.69 0.04 -9.61
C PHE A 358 7.95 1.05 -10.73
N ALA A 359 7.92 2.35 -10.44
CA ALA A 359 8.30 3.40 -11.39
C ALA A 359 9.75 3.23 -11.86
N LEU A 360 10.69 2.95 -10.93
CA LEU A 360 12.07 2.63 -11.27
C LEU A 360 12.18 1.38 -12.15
N MET A 361 11.43 0.32 -11.83
CA MET A 361 11.38 -0.89 -12.69
C MET A 361 10.90 -0.54 -14.09
N CYS A 362 9.81 0.24 -14.24
CA CYS A 362 9.32 0.69 -15.53
C CYS A 362 10.40 1.44 -16.34
N ILE A 363 11.12 2.35 -15.68
CA ILE A 363 12.24 3.09 -16.29
C ILE A 363 13.37 2.11 -16.71
N GLY A 364 13.68 1.16 -15.84
CA GLY A 364 14.78 0.20 -16.04
C GLY A 364 14.57 -0.76 -17.20
N VAL A 365 13.31 -1.13 -17.46
CA VAL A 365 12.97 -2.12 -18.50
C VAL A 365 12.22 -1.55 -19.71
N ARG A 366 12.11 -0.20 -19.81
CA ARG A 366 11.30 0.46 -20.87
C ARG A 366 11.68 0.05 -22.28
N ASP A 367 12.98 -0.15 -22.53
CA ASP A 367 13.49 -0.51 -23.85
C ASP A 367 13.48 -2.03 -24.06
N ARG A 368 13.70 -2.80 -23.02
CA ARG A 368 13.71 -4.27 -23.05
C ARG A 368 13.67 -4.87 -21.65
N LEU A 369 12.74 -5.81 -21.44
CA LEU A 369 12.77 -6.70 -20.28
C LEU A 369 13.77 -7.84 -20.51
N PRO A 370 14.83 -7.96 -19.68
CA PRO A 370 15.81 -9.03 -19.85
C PRO A 370 15.21 -10.39 -19.49
N ARG A 371 15.70 -11.48 -20.12
CA ARG A 371 15.19 -12.85 -19.88
C ARG A 371 15.26 -13.25 -18.40
N TRP A 372 16.35 -12.92 -17.72
CA TRP A 372 16.49 -13.19 -16.29
C TRP A 372 15.43 -12.43 -15.46
N GLY A 373 15.04 -11.21 -15.89
CA GLY A 373 13.98 -10.43 -15.27
C GLY A 373 12.61 -11.12 -15.40
N VAL A 374 12.32 -11.73 -16.57
CA VAL A 374 11.11 -12.55 -16.75
C VAL A 374 11.10 -13.72 -15.77
N ILE A 375 12.24 -14.43 -15.64
CA ILE A 375 12.37 -15.56 -14.70
C ILE A 375 12.09 -15.10 -13.26
N LEU A 376 12.68 -13.99 -12.82
CA LEU A 376 12.45 -13.45 -11.47
C LEU A 376 11.01 -13.00 -11.25
N ILE A 377 10.36 -12.40 -12.24
CA ILE A 377 8.94 -12.02 -12.16
C ILE A 377 8.05 -13.26 -12.03
N VAL A 378 8.28 -14.29 -12.87
CA VAL A 378 7.51 -15.53 -12.79
C VAL A 378 7.74 -16.24 -11.46
N TYR A 379 8.98 -16.31 -10.99
CA TYR A 379 9.29 -16.82 -9.66
C TYR A 379 8.54 -16.06 -8.56
N SER A 380 8.60 -14.72 -8.56
CA SER A 380 7.90 -13.90 -7.57
C SER A 380 6.39 -14.17 -7.59
N ALA A 381 5.79 -14.27 -8.78
CA ALA A 381 4.37 -14.56 -8.94
C ALA A 381 3.99 -15.97 -8.42
N LEU A 382 4.83 -16.97 -8.65
CA LEU A 382 4.62 -18.33 -8.12
C LEU A 382 4.71 -18.36 -6.59
N VAL A 383 5.67 -17.63 -6.01
CA VAL A 383 5.79 -17.49 -4.54
C VAL A 383 4.58 -16.76 -3.96
N GLY A 384 4.09 -15.69 -4.61
CA GLY A 384 2.87 -15.01 -4.17
C GLY A 384 1.63 -15.92 -4.25
N ALA A 385 1.49 -16.69 -5.34
CA ALA A 385 0.42 -17.68 -5.48
C ALA A 385 0.50 -18.77 -4.40
N TRP A 386 1.73 -19.22 -4.05
CA TRP A 386 1.95 -20.13 -2.91
C TRP A 386 1.47 -19.51 -1.59
N GLY A 387 1.76 -18.25 -1.35
CA GLY A 387 1.29 -17.54 -0.15
C GLY A 387 -0.23 -17.50 -0.03
N VAL A 388 -0.91 -17.15 -1.11
CA VAL A 388 -2.39 -17.14 -1.19
C VAL A 388 -2.94 -18.55 -0.97
N TRP A 389 -2.41 -19.55 -1.68
CA TRP A 389 -2.80 -20.94 -1.52
C TRP A 389 -2.60 -21.45 -0.08
N TYR A 390 -1.42 -21.17 0.52
CA TYR A 390 -1.11 -21.58 1.89
C TYR A 390 -2.12 -21.00 2.89
N TRP A 391 -2.41 -19.70 2.76
CA TRP A 391 -3.38 -19.02 3.63
C TRP A 391 -4.77 -19.60 3.53
N ASN A 392 -5.25 -19.83 2.33
CA ASN A 392 -6.58 -20.40 2.09
C ASN A 392 -6.70 -21.85 2.57
N SER A 393 -5.61 -22.62 2.49
CA SER A 393 -5.63 -24.05 2.80
C SER A 393 -5.34 -24.38 4.26
N PHE A 394 -4.55 -23.55 4.97
CA PHE A 394 -4.04 -23.91 6.30
C PHE A 394 -4.27 -22.87 7.39
N VAL A 395 -4.44 -21.60 7.04
CA VAL A 395 -4.63 -20.54 8.04
C VAL A 395 -6.11 -20.24 8.21
N ARG A 396 -6.84 -20.05 7.12
CA ARG A 396 -8.27 -19.70 7.15
C ARG A 396 -9.22 -20.88 7.41
N THR A 397 -8.77 -22.10 7.26
CA THR A 397 -9.58 -23.29 7.53
C THR A 397 -9.64 -23.69 9.01
N GLY A 398 -8.80 -23.10 9.84
CA GLY A 398 -8.73 -23.32 11.29
C GLY A 398 -9.50 -22.32 12.14
N THR A 399 -10.31 -21.42 11.53
CA THR A 399 -11.09 -20.39 12.24
C THR A 399 -12.57 -20.66 12.15
#